data_a64f09cc084993f618421f4be2653b5f
#
_entry.id   a64f09cc084993f618421f4be2653b5f
#
_cell.length_a   1.000
_cell.length_b   1.000
_cell.length_c   1.000
_cell.angle_alpha   90.00
_cell.angle_beta   90.00
_cell.angle_gamma   90.00
#
_symmetry.space_group_name_H-M   'P 1'
#
loop_
_entity.id
_entity.type
_entity.pdbx_description
1 polymer ?
#
loop_
_entity_poly.entity_id
_entity_poly.type
_entity_poly.pdbx_seq_one_letter_code
_entity_poly.pdbx_strand_id
1 'polypeptide(L)'
;GFSVKFGGVDTDGDGVYDKDDTCPEVAGLAQFDGCPDSDADGIQDSEDTCPNEAGLAEFKGCPDTDGDGVSDNNDNCPNEAGLKALAGCPDSDSDGVANAEDKCPNEAGPVANGGCPWKDGDSDGVLDKDDNCPTEAGTVANNGCPEVVLPTEDVQAQLTNYARTINFSLGKSDFQKAAYPTLKAITGILNEYPKANFIVEGHTDSISSKAFNQRLSESRATAVVNYFTSNGVSAERLTTVGYGETTPIESNMTAAGRAANRRVEVKLAK
;
A
#
# COMPACT_ATOMS: atom_id res chain seq x y z
N GLY A 1 63.61 -65.77 -39.74
CA GLY A 1 63.67 -64.96 -38.49
C GLY A 1 62.24 -64.70 -38.04
N PHE A 2 61.91 -65.26 -36.88
CA PHE A 2 60.68 -64.87 -36.16
C PHE A 2 60.97 -63.54 -35.44
N SER A 3 60.23 -62.48 -35.82
CA SER A 3 60.20 -61.25 -35.12
C SER A 3 59.19 -61.40 -33.96
N VAL A 4 59.64 -61.56 -32.73
CA VAL A 4 58.78 -61.51 -31.59
C VAL A 4 58.53 -60.02 -31.36
N LYS A 5 57.32 -59.53 -31.63
CA LYS A 5 56.89 -58.24 -31.16
C LYS A 5 56.66 -58.33 -29.67
N PHE A 6 57.57 -57.78 -28.89
CA PHE A 6 57.32 -57.41 -27.50
C PHE A 6 56.51 -56.11 -27.52
N GLY A 7 55.24 -56.25 -27.68
CA GLY A 7 54.30 -55.23 -27.46
C GLY A 7 53.27 -55.71 -26.46
N GLY A 8 52.90 -54.90 -25.49
CA GLY A 8 51.77 -55.19 -24.62
C GLY A 8 50.47 -55.36 -25.41
N VAL A 9 49.40 -55.80 -24.73
CA VAL A 9 48.05 -55.76 -25.28
C VAL A 9 47.61 -54.30 -25.26
N ASP A 10 46.92 -53.87 -26.29
CA ASP A 10 46.28 -52.58 -26.45
C ASP A 10 44.86 -52.92 -26.94
N THR A 11 43.91 -52.91 -25.99
CA THR A 11 42.57 -53.50 -26.20
C THR A 11 41.64 -52.58 -27.01
N ASP A 12 41.74 -51.30 -26.82
CA ASP A 12 40.89 -50.31 -27.53
C ASP A 12 41.54 -49.63 -28.72
N GLY A 13 42.88 -49.80 -28.84
CA GLY A 13 43.64 -49.44 -30.04
C GLY A 13 44.03 -47.96 -30.08
N ASP A 14 44.12 -47.29 -28.97
CA ASP A 14 44.45 -45.85 -28.90
C ASP A 14 45.97 -45.57 -28.89
N GLY A 15 46.79 -46.62 -28.77
CA GLY A 15 48.25 -46.55 -28.78
C GLY A 15 48.89 -46.55 -27.41
N VAL A 16 48.14 -46.61 -26.32
CA VAL A 16 48.53 -46.81 -24.95
C VAL A 16 48.32 -48.32 -24.62
N TYR A 17 49.33 -48.98 -24.06
CA TYR A 17 49.15 -50.39 -23.72
C TYR A 17 48.36 -50.56 -22.45
N ASP A 18 47.51 -51.63 -22.36
CA ASP A 18 46.61 -51.90 -21.21
C ASP A 18 47.28 -51.79 -19.82
N LYS A 19 48.58 -52.08 -19.74
CA LYS A 19 49.36 -52.01 -18.51
C LYS A 19 49.67 -50.57 -18.07
N ASP A 20 49.68 -49.63 -19.01
CA ASP A 20 50.01 -48.24 -18.84
C ASP A 20 48.77 -47.37 -19.07
N ASP A 21 47.61 -47.99 -19.40
CA ASP A 21 46.36 -47.41 -19.75
C ASP A 21 45.39 -47.44 -18.54
N THR A 22 44.89 -46.28 -18.15
CA THR A 22 43.92 -46.13 -17.08
C THR A 22 42.49 -46.48 -17.52
N CYS A 23 42.21 -46.38 -18.85
CA CYS A 23 40.91 -46.64 -19.45
C CYS A 23 40.98 -47.71 -20.56
N PRO A 24 41.47 -48.91 -20.34
CA PRO A 24 41.93 -49.87 -21.38
C PRO A 24 40.82 -50.44 -22.28
N GLU A 25 39.57 -50.08 -22.13
CA GLU A 25 38.45 -50.49 -22.95
C GLU A 25 37.83 -49.31 -23.73
N VAL A 26 38.32 -48.07 -23.50
CA VAL A 26 37.79 -46.85 -24.09
C VAL A 26 38.92 -45.99 -24.61
N ALA A 27 39.07 -45.94 -25.93
CA ALA A 27 40.18 -45.23 -26.59
C ALA A 27 40.23 -43.73 -26.18
N GLY A 28 41.43 -43.30 -25.77
CA GLY A 28 41.62 -41.94 -25.31
C GLY A 28 42.96 -41.33 -25.73
N LEU A 29 43.50 -40.45 -24.91
CA LEU A 29 44.70 -39.68 -25.20
C LEU A 29 45.85 -40.11 -24.34
N ALA A 30 47.04 -40.24 -24.94
CA ALA A 30 48.25 -40.63 -24.24
C ALA A 30 48.65 -39.64 -23.12
N GLN A 31 48.23 -38.40 -23.19
CA GLN A 31 48.45 -37.40 -22.15
C GLN A 31 47.58 -37.62 -20.91
N PHE A 32 46.53 -38.43 -21.00
CA PHE A 32 45.63 -38.81 -19.93
C PHE A 32 45.71 -40.31 -19.65
N ASP A 33 46.90 -40.90 -19.91
CA ASP A 33 47.17 -42.31 -19.68
C ASP A 33 46.09 -43.23 -20.30
N GLY A 34 45.65 -42.90 -21.57
CA GLY A 34 44.68 -43.69 -22.33
C GLY A 34 43.20 -43.29 -22.06
N CYS A 35 42.93 -42.35 -21.19
CA CYS A 35 41.53 -41.92 -20.95
C CYS A 35 41.05 -40.88 -21.95
N PRO A 36 39.74 -40.89 -22.33
CA PRO A 36 39.17 -39.95 -23.24
C PRO A 36 39.06 -38.53 -22.70
N ASP A 37 39.06 -37.57 -23.64
CA ASP A 37 38.73 -36.16 -23.50
C ASP A 37 37.81 -35.86 -24.68
N SER A 38 36.51 -35.91 -24.43
CA SER A 38 35.50 -35.96 -25.48
C SER A 38 35.27 -34.63 -26.18
N ASP A 39 35.46 -33.52 -25.51
CA ASP A 39 35.27 -32.16 -26.03
C ASP A 39 36.60 -31.45 -26.33
N ALA A 40 37.71 -32.06 -25.97
CA ALA A 40 39.07 -31.60 -26.21
C ALA A 40 39.45 -30.28 -25.50
N ASP A 41 38.94 -30.06 -24.31
CA ASP A 41 39.26 -28.90 -23.51
C ASP A 41 40.54 -29.06 -22.64
N GLY A 42 41.08 -30.29 -22.62
CA GLY A 42 42.31 -30.62 -21.91
C GLY A 42 42.08 -31.24 -20.53
N ILE A 43 40.86 -31.62 -20.20
CA ILE A 43 40.46 -32.36 -19.02
C ILE A 43 39.89 -33.70 -19.44
N GLN A 44 40.33 -34.80 -18.81
CA GLN A 44 39.79 -36.11 -19.12
C GLN A 44 38.32 -36.24 -18.65
N ASP A 45 37.48 -36.97 -19.40
CA ASP A 45 36.05 -37.14 -19.17
C ASP A 45 35.70 -37.52 -17.72
N SER A 46 36.56 -38.30 -17.06
CA SER A 46 36.34 -38.76 -15.67
C SER A 46 36.54 -37.68 -14.62
N GLU A 47 37.27 -36.61 -14.94
CA GLU A 47 37.53 -35.45 -14.12
C GLU A 47 36.74 -34.21 -14.52
N ASP A 48 36.12 -34.30 -15.70
CA ASP A 48 35.31 -33.27 -16.32
C ASP A 48 33.86 -33.33 -15.81
N THR A 49 33.33 -32.18 -15.37
CA THR A 49 31.95 -32.05 -14.98
C THR A 49 31.00 -31.90 -16.17
N CYS A 50 31.53 -31.39 -17.32
CA CYS A 50 30.82 -31.18 -18.59
C CYS A 50 31.49 -31.85 -19.77
N PRO A 51 31.67 -33.18 -19.81
CA PRO A 51 32.58 -33.91 -20.71
C PRO A 51 32.21 -33.85 -22.21
N ASN A 52 31.24 -33.09 -22.60
CA ASN A 52 30.82 -32.91 -24.00
C ASN A 52 30.75 -31.43 -24.42
N GLU A 53 31.12 -30.52 -23.51
CA GLU A 53 31.04 -29.06 -23.72
C GLU A 53 32.34 -28.44 -23.19
N ALA A 54 33.27 -28.13 -24.09
CA ALA A 54 34.59 -27.61 -23.75
C ALA A 54 34.52 -26.36 -22.88
N GLY A 55 35.22 -26.40 -21.75
CA GLY A 55 35.15 -25.33 -20.76
C GLY A 55 36.49 -24.98 -20.10
N LEU A 56 36.44 -24.43 -18.90
CA LEU A 56 37.59 -23.94 -18.21
C LEU A 56 38.01 -24.88 -17.05
N ALA A 57 39.31 -25.05 -16.87
CA ALA A 57 39.84 -25.86 -15.78
C ALA A 57 39.42 -25.38 -14.40
N GLU A 58 39.20 -24.10 -14.22
CA GLU A 58 38.69 -23.53 -12.96
C GLU A 58 37.26 -23.95 -12.64
N PHE A 59 36.47 -24.30 -13.67
CA PHE A 59 35.10 -24.81 -13.56
C PHE A 59 35.02 -26.33 -13.85
N LYS A 60 36.17 -27.01 -13.74
CA LYS A 60 36.26 -28.46 -13.96
C LYS A 60 35.68 -28.89 -15.33
N GLY A 61 36.07 -28.19 -16.40
CA GLY A 61 35.64 -28.49 -17.75
C GLY A 61 34.29 -27.89 -18.16
N CYS A 62 33.59 -27.17 -17.30
CA CYS A 62 32.35 -26.51 -17.71
C CYS A 62 32.62 -25.13 -18.34
N PRO A 63 31.87 -24.74 -19.37
CA PRO A 63 31.93 -23.41 -19.97
C PRO A 63 31.40 -22.32 -18.99
N ASP A 64 31.82 -21.09 -19.27
CA ASP A 64 31.33 -19.85 -18.70
C ASP A 64 31.09 -18.90 -19.88
N THR A 65 29.87 -18.90 -20.40
CA THR A 65 29.55 -18.31 -21.71
C THR A 65 29.58 -16.80 -21.69
N ASP A 66 29.17 -16.17 -20.60
CA ASP A 66 29.13 -14.70 -20.48
C ASP A 66 30.34 -14.13 -19.73
N GLY A 67 31.15 -14.98 -19.08
CA GLY A 67 32.42 -14.61 -18.46
C GLY A 67 32.30 -13.94 -17.11
N ASP A 68 31.23 -14.17 -16.37
CA ASP A 68 31.00 -13.55 -15.06
C ASP A 68 31.67 -14.31 -13.89
N GLY A 69 32.22 -15.50 -14.19
CA GLY A 69 32.91 -16.36 -13.24
C GLY A 69 31.98 -17.34 -12.51
N VAL A 70 30.79 -17.58 -13.06
CA VAL A 70 29.89 -18.69 -12.73
C VAL A 70 29.81 -19.60 -13.96
N SER A 71 30.02 -20.90 -13.81
CA SER A 71 29.92 -21.82 -14.93
C SER A 71 28.46 -22.02 -15.36
N ASP A 72 28.21 -22.20 -16.65
CA ASP A 72 26.86 -22.29 -17.25
C ASP A 72 25.92 -23.26 -16.52
N ASN A 73 26.47 -24.38 -16.03
CA ASN A 73 25.71 -25.39 -15.26
C ASN A 73 25.29 -24.94 -13.83
N ASN A 74 25.90 -23.87 -13.31
CA ASN A 74 25.59 -23.28 -12.01
C ASN A 74 25.01 -21.86 -12.17
N ASP A 75 24.87 -21.39 -13.40
CA ASP A 75 24.38 -20.07 -13.74
C ASP A 75 22.90 -20.12 -14.13
N ASN A 76 22.10 -19.29 -13.46
CA ASN A 76 20.70 -19.13 -13.80
C ASN A 76 20.49 -18.22 -15.03
N CYS A 77 21.54 -17.45 -15.40
CA CYS A 77 21.51 -16.49 -16.50
C CYS A 77 22.71 -16.64 -17.44
N PRO A 78 23.01 -17.83 -18.02
CA PRO A 78 24.29 -18.19 -18.64
C PRO A 78 24.68 -17.39 -19.91
N ASN A 79 23.90 -16.40 -20.29
CA ASN A 79 24.17 -15.51 -21.43
C ASN A 79 24.19 -14.02 -21.04
N GLU A 80 24.01 -13.71 -19.75
CA GLU A 80 23.93 -12.33 -19.24
C GLU A 80 24.74 -12.23 -17.95
N ALA A 81 25.98 -11.73 -18.05
CA ALA A 81 26.92 -11.62 -16.94
C ALA A 81 26.31 -10.91 -15.72
N GLY A 82 26.41 -11.56 -14.56
CA GLY A 82 25.80 -11.07 -13.35
C GLY A 82 26.65 -11.30 -12.09
N LEU A 83 25.97 -11.54 -10.99
CA LEU A 83 26.61 -11.66 -9.68
C LEU A 83 26.64 -13.12 -9.21
N LYS A 84 27.80 -13.57 -8.70
CA LYS A 84 27.91 -14.91 -8.06
C LYS A 84 26.91 -15.11 -6.91
N ALA A 85 26.57 -14.03 -6.18
CA ALA A 85 25.60 -14.06 -5.08
C ALA A 85 24.17 -14.33 -5.58
N LEU A 86 23.89 -14.06 -6.86
CA LEU A 86 22.60 -14.27 -7.51
C LEU A 86 22.67 -15.37 -8.58
N ALA A 87 23.63 -16.32 -8.38
CA ALA A 87 23.84 -17.44 -9.29
C ALA A 87 23.99 -17.01 -10.75
N GLY A 88 24.87 -16.02 -11.01
CA GLY A 88 25.17 -15.51 -12.36
C GLY A 88 24.18 -14.51 -12.91
N CYS A 89 23.08 -14.20 -12.22
CA CYS A 89 22.11 -13.24 -12.76
C CYS A 89 22.46 -11.78 -12.47
N PRO A 90 22.18 -10.86 -13.42
CA PRO A 90 22.39 -9.43 -13.25
C PRO A 90 21.41 -8.80 -12.24
N ASP A 91 21.88 -7.74 -11.55
CA ASP A 91 21.15 -6.91 -10.60
C ASP A 91 21.50 -5.45 -10.92
N SER A 92 20.58 -4.75 -11.58
CA SER A 92 20.86 -3.43 -12.17
C SER A 92 20.88 -2.29 -11.16
N ASP A 93 20.07 -2.39 -10.10
CA ASP A 93 19.98 -1.36 -9.06
C ASP A 93 20.68 -1.75 -7.76
N SER A 94 21.20 -2.98 -7.70
CA SER A 94 22.03 -3.50 -6.62
C SER A 94 21.26 -3.65 -5.29
N ASP A 95 20.01 -4.04 -5.33
CA ASP A 95 19.17 -4.28 -4.16
C ASP A 95 19.21 -5.72 -3.64
N GLY A 96 19.87 -6.62 -4.40
CA GLY A 96 20.03 -8.04 -4.04
C GLY A 96 18.93 -8.94 -4.62
N VAL A 97 18.09 -8.43 -5.51
CA VAL A 97 17.13 -9.19 -6.31
C VAL A 97 17.61 -9.23 -7.76
N ALA A 98 17.66 -10.40 -8.37
CA ALA A 98 18.02 -10.50 -9.78
C ALA A 98 16.98 -9.82 -10.66
N ASN A 99 17.41 -9.14 -11.73
CA ASN A 99 16.53 -8.40 -12.64
C ASN A 99 15.30 -9.20 -13.12
N ALA A 100 15.46 -10.50 -13.32
CA ALA A 100 14.37 -11.39 -13.76
C ALA A 100 13.30 -11.65 -12.71
N GLU A 101 13.66 -11.53 -11.42
CA GLU A 101 12.77 -11.72 -10.28
C GLU A 101 12.31 -10.38 -9.68
N ASP A 102 12.96 -9.28 -10.09
CA ASP A 102 12.69 -7.94 -9.64
C ASP A 102 11.53 -7.29 -10.43
N LYS A 103 10.55 -6.76 -9.71
CA LYS A 103 9.44 -6.01 -10.30
C LYS A 103 9.82 -4.58 -10.69
N CYS A 104 10.90 -4.06 -10.10
CA CYS A 104 11.40 -2.71 -10.33
C CYS A 104 12.92 -2.71 -10.61
N PRO A 105 13.43 -3.36 -11.69
CA PRO A 105 14.85 -3.67 -11.91
C PRO A 105 15.79 -2.47 -12.02
N ASN A 106 15.30 -1.26 -11.85
CA ASN A 106 16.09 -0.01 -11.93
C ASN A 106 15.84 0.92 -10.72
N GLU A 107 15.08 0.45 -9.72
CA GLU A 107 14.73 1.22 -8.53
C GLU A 107 14.83 0.33 -7.30
N ALA A 108 15.98 0.39 -6.64
CA ALA A 108 16.32 -0.46 -5.49
C ALA A 108 15.26 -0.45 -4.39
N GLY A 109 14.80 -1.64 -4.01
CA GLY A 109 13.83 -1.83 -2.95
C GLY A 109 14.05 -3.13 -2.17
N PRO A 110 13.31 -3.39 -1.13
CA PRO A 110 13.51 -4.60 -0.35
C PRO A 110 12.94 -5.84 -1.05
N VAL A 111 13.62 -6.98 -0.88
CA VAL A 111 13.17 -8.31 -1.34
C VAL A 111 11.71 -8.60 -0.93
N ALA A 112 11.31 -8.16 0.29
CA ALA A 112 9.95 -8.33 0.79
C ALA A 112 8.87 -7.63 -0.05
N ASN A 113 9.27 -6.63 -0.87
CA ASN A 113 8.40 -5.94 -1.83
C ASN A 113 8.70 -6.35 -3.29
N GLY A 114 9.47 -7.42 -3.48
CA GLY A 114 9.84 -7.91 -4.80
C GLY A 114 10.75 -6.95 -5.56
N GLY A 115 11.74 -6.36 -4.87
CA GLY A 115 12.71 -5.43 -5.42
C GLY A 115 12.22 -3.98 -5.58
N CYS A 116 10.95 -3.70 -5.30
CA CYS A 116 10.43 -2.33 -5.43
C CYS A 116 10.56 -1.53 -4.13
N PRO A 117 10.83 -0.22 -4.20
CA PRO A 117 10.70 0.64 -3.03
C PRO A 117 9.26 0.68 -2.51
N TRP A 118 9.10 0.81 -1.19
CA TRP A 118 7.80 1.08 -0.62
C TRP A 118 7.32 2.48 -1.01
N LYS A 119 6.04 2.59 -1.38
CA LYS A 119 5.43 3.87 -1.73
C LYS A 119 5.08 4.68 -0.49
N ASP A 120 5.15 6.00 -0.64
CA ASP A 120 4.63 7.02 0.26
C ASP A 120 3.91 8.04 -0.64
N GLY A 121 2.58 7.84 -0.77
CA GLY A 121 1.76 8.49 -1.79
C GLY A 121 1.56 9.99 -1.58
N ASP A 122 1.57 10.46 -0.33
CA ASP A 122 1.38 11.86 0.04
C ASP A 122 2.64 12.52 0.62
N SER A 123 3.72 11.72 0.78
CA SER A 123 5.04 12.17 1.21
C SER A 123 5.08 12.72 2.65
N ASP A 124 4.30 12.13 3.56
CA ASP A 124 4.26 12.52 4.97
C ASP A 124 5.27 11.78 5.86
N GLY A 125 5.99 10.79 5.28
CA GLY A 125 6.98 9.97 5.95
C GLY A 125 6.42 8.69 6.56
N VAL A 126 5.15 8.38 6.32
CA VAL A 126 4.51 7.08 6.61
C VAL A 126 4.27 6.37 5.29
N LEU A 127 4.76 5.14 5.16
CA LEU A 127 4.60 4.39 3.92
C LEU A 127 3.14 3.96 3.73
N ASP A 128 2.64 3.93 2.48
CA ASP A 128 1.26 3.56 2.13
C ASP A 128 0.75 2.29 2.85
N LYS A 129 1.64 1.31 3.08
CA LYS A 129 1.29 0.05 3.76
C LYS A 129 1.04 0.19 5.26
N ASP A 130 1.57 1.24 5.88
CA ASP A 130 1.50 1.53 7.31
C ASP A 130 0.63 2.78 7.58
N ASP A 131 0.17 3.43 6.49
CA ASP A 131 -0.60 4.67 6.50
C ASP A 131 -2.11 4.40 6.43
N ASN A 132 -2.85 4.97 7.37
CA ASN A 132 -4.31 4.93 7.38
C ASN A 132 -4.95 5.93 6.39
N CYS A 133 -4.17 6.92 5.91
CA CYS A 133 -4.63 7.98 5.00
C CYS A 133 -3.65 8.20 3.82
N PRO A 134 -3.35 7.21 2.96
CA PRO A 134 -2.22 7.20 2.01
C PRO A 134 -2.26 8.28 0.90
N THR A 135 -3.21 9.20 0.96
CA THR A 135 -3.40 10.30 -0.01
C THR A 135 -3.61 11.66 0.65
N GLU A 136 -3.55 11.72 1.99
CA GLU A 136 -3.73 12.95 2.77
C GLU A 136 -2.63 13.03 3.83
N ALA A 137 -1.56 13.79 3.57
CA ALA A 137 -0.42 13.92 4.46
C ALA A 137 -0.81 14.25 5.92
N GLY A 138 -0.32 13.45 6.84
CA GLY A 138 -0.62 13.57 8.25
C GLY A 138 0.61 13.52 9.15
N THR A 139 0.58 12.73 10.19
CA THR A 139 1.70 12.58 11.12
C THR A 139 1.94 11.12 11.47
N VAL A 140 3.19 10.78 11.72
CA VAL A 140 3.58 9.44 12.22
C VAL A 140 2.82 9.08 13.50
N ALA A 141 2.58 10.07 14.39
CA ALA A 141 1.84 9.87 15.65
C ALA A 141 0.37 9.47 15.42
N ASN A 142 -0.19 9.84 14.26
CA ASN A 142 -1.57 9.53 13.88
C ASN A 142 -1.63 8.53 12.70
N ASN A 143 -0.59 7.68 12.55
CA ASN A 143 -0.48 6.66 11.49
C ASN A 143 -0.77 7.24 10.10
N GLY A 144 -0.11 8.36 9.75
CA GLY A 144 -0.23 9.00 8.44
C GLY A 144 -1.50 9.84 8.25
N CYS A 145 -2.44 9.85 9.18
CA CYS A 145 -3.61 10.70 9.03
C CYS A 145 -3.39 12.12 9.58
N PRO A 146 -4.00 13.14 8.93
CA PRO A 146 -4.00 14.49 9.47
C PRO A 146 -4.75 14.57 10.80
N GLU A 147 -4.28 15.44 11.70
CA GLU A 147 -4.95 15.67 12.98
C GLU A 147 -6.32 16.30 12.76
N VAL A 148 -7.36 15.72 13.37
CA VAL A 148 -8.72 16.26 13.31
C VAL A 148 -8.87 17.36 14.33
N VAL A 149 -8.85 18.62 13.88
CA VAL A 149 -9.16 19.77 14.73
C VAL A 149 -10.67 19.80 15.00
N LEU A 150 -11.05 19.65 16.25
CA LEU A 150 -12.44 19.71 16.68
C LEU A 150 -12.77 21.08 17.30
N PRO A 151 -14.05 21.55 17.22
CA PRO A 151 -14.49 22.75 17.90
C PRO A 151 -14.27 22.66 19.40
N THR A 152 -13.65 23.70 19.98
CA THR A 152 -13.50 23.82 21.43
C THR A 152 -14.87 23.96 22.14
N GLU A 153 -14.91 23.79 23.45
CA GLU A 153 -16.14 23.96 24.22
C GLU A 153 -16.76 25.37 24.05
N ASP A 154 -15.92 26.41 23.94
CA ASP A 154 -16.38 27.77 23.69
C ASP A 154 -17.05 27.91 22.30
N VAL A 155 -16.48 27.30 21.28
CA VAL A 155 -17.05 27.29 19.93
C VAL A 155 -18.36 26.48 19.88
N GLN A 156 -18.44 25.36 20.59
CA GLN A 156 -19.68 24.58 20.73
C GLN A 156 -20.78 25.38 21.48
N ALA A 157 -20.41 26.10 22.51
CA ALA A 157 -21.34 26.99 23.20
C ALA A 157 -21.81 28.14 22.29
N GLN A 158 -20.92 28.70 21.48
CA GLN A 158 -21.27 29.72 20.49
C GLN A 158 -22.22 29.18 19.41
N LEU A 159 -21.97 27.98 18.86
CA LEU A 159 -22.87 27.30 17.93
C LEU A 159 -24.27 27.12 18.51
N THR A 160 -24.35 26.66 19.78
CA THR A 160 -25.60 26.49 20.50
C THR A 160 -26.35 27.80 20.68
N ASN A 161 -25.65 28.86 21.06
CA ASN A 161 -26.23 30.17 21.25
C ASN A 161 -26.76 30.77 19.93
N TYR A 162 -25.99 30.66 18.83
CA TYR A 162 -26.42 31.09 17.53
C TYR A 162 -27.65 30.30 17.06
N ALA A 163 -27.60 28.97 17.14
CA ALA A 163 -28.67 28.11 16.64
C ALA A 163 -30.04 28.41 17.32
N ARG A 164 -30.04 28.75 18.60
CA ARG A 164 -31.25 29.18 19.34
C ARG A 164 -31.89 30.47 18.83
N THR A 165 -31.16 31.29 18.10
CA THR A 165 -31.69 32.55 17.52
C THR A 165 -32.23 32.35 16.09
N ILE A 166 -32.20 31.13 15.53
CA ILE A 166 -32.80 30.80 14.25
C ILE A 166 -34.31 30.78 14.36
N ASN A 167 -34.96 31.84 13.89
CA ASN A 167 -36.41 31.98 13.96
C ASN A 167 -37.10 31.51 12.67
N PHE A 168 -38.21 30.78 12.85
CA PHE A 168 -39.07 30.30 11.79
C PHE A 168 -40.41 30.99 11.78
N SER A 169 -41.09 30.94 10.62
CA SER A 169 -42.48 31.33 10.49
C SER A 169 -43.38 30.45 11.33
N LEU A 170 -44.51 30.98 11.84
CA LEU A 170 -45.40 30.27 12.76
C LEU A 170 -45.90 28.96 12.13
N GLY A 171 -45.66 27.83 12.81
CA GLY A 171 -46.10 26.49 12.35
C GLY A 171 -45.41 26.00 11.07
N LYS A 172 -44.32 26.67 10.63
CA LYS A 172 -43.58 26.32 9.42
C LYS A 172 -42.10 26.11 9.67
N SER A 173 -41.40 25.61 8.66
CA SER A 173 -39.94 25.49 8.59
C SER A 173 -39.26 26.59 7.74
N ASP A 174 -40.05 27.57 7.22
CA ASP A 174 -39.50 28.70 6.50
C ASP A 174 -38.80 29.66 7.48
N PHE A 175 -37.58 30.09 7.15
CA PHE A 175 -36.83 31.06 7.96
C PHE A 175 -37.45 32.45 7.93
N GLN A 176 -37.46 33.12 9.09
CA GLN A 176 -37.65 34.56 9.09
C GLN A 176 -36.41 35.27 8.58
N LYS A 177 -36.58 36.46 7.98
CA LYS A 177 -35.46 37.21 7.41
C LYS A 177 -34.33 37.48 8.38
N ALA A 178 -34.64 37.62 9.67
CA ALA A 178 -33.67 37.85 10.74
C ALA A 178 -32.79 36.63 11.03
N ALA A 179 -33.12 35.41 10.59
CA ALA A 179 -32.34 34.19 10.82
C ALA A 179 -31.09 34.06 9.91
N TYR A 180 -31.09 34.73 8.71
CA TYR A 180 -30.03 34.53 7.73
C TYR A 180 -28.61 34.94 8.18
N PRO A 181 -28.40 36.07 8.92
CA PRO A 181 -27.08 36.41 9.46
C PRO A 181 -26.54 35.33 10.38
N THR A 182 -27.39 34.78 11.24
CA THR A 182 -27.03 33.70 12.16
C THR A 182 -26.70 32.39 11.41
N LEU A 183 -27.52 32.01 10.42
CA LEU A 183 -27.27 30.84 9.59
C LEU A 183 -25.92 30.95 8.87
N LYS A 184 -25.60 32.15 8.34
CA LYS A 184 -24.30 32.42 7.69
C LYS A 184 -23.14 32.32 8.69
N ALA A 185 -23.29 32.84 9.92
CA ALA A 185 -22.26 32.78 10.95
C ALA A 185 -21.97 31.31 11.34
N ILE A 186 -23.02 30.51 11.56
CA ILE A 186 -22.87 29.08 11.83
C ILE A 186 -22.16 28.37 10.68
N THR A 187 -22.58 28.62 9.43
CA THR A 187 -21.91 28.05 8.25
C THR A 187 -20.41 28.34 8.22
N GLY A 188 -20.03 29.58 8.57
CA GLY A 188 -18.61 29.98 8.69
C GLY A 188 -17.87 29.08 9.71
N ILE A 189 -18.43 28.94 10.90
CA ILE A 189 -17.85 28.07 11.93
C ILE A 189 -17.77 26.62 11.47
N LEU A 190 -18.81 26.06 10.84
CA LEU A 190 -18.76 24.66 10.36
C LEU A 190 -17.67 24.44 9.30
N ASN A 191 -17.37 25.44 8.49
CA ASN A 191 -16.31 25.37 7.48
C ASN A 191 -14.90 25.52 8.05
N GLU A 192 -14.73 26.13 9.23
CA GLU A 192 -13.47 26.19 9.96
C GLU A 192 -13.04 24.81 10.51
N TYR A 193 -14.00 23.87 10.63
CA TYR A 193 -13.77 22.51 11.14
C TYR A 193 -14.18 21.46 10.10
N PRO A 194 -13.49 21.35 8.95
CA PRO A 194 -13.93 20.56 7.81
C PRO A 194 -14.03 19.06 8.07
N LYS A 195 -13.30 18.54 9.04
CA LYS A 195 -13.32 17.09 9.41
C LYS A 195 -14.30 16.79 10.57
N ALA A 196 -14.92 17.80 11.20
CA ALA A 196 -15.88 17.60 12.28
C ALA A 196 -17.28 17.33 11.73
N ASN A 197 -18.00 16.41 12.38
CA ASN A 197 -19.39 16.11 12.09
C ASN A 197 -20.31 16.79 13.08
N PHE A 198 -21.52 17.15 12.64
CA PHE A 198 -22.46 17.89 13.45
C PHE A 198 -23.87 17.30 13.39
N ILE A 199 -24.60 17.43 14.49
CA ILE A 199 -26.01 17.08 14.59
C ILE A 199 -26.81 18.36 14.69
N VAL A 200 -27.83 18.52 13.85
CA VAL A 200 -28.81 19.59 13.90
C VAL A 200 -30.09 19.06 14.50
N GLU A 201 -30.42 19.55 15.68
CA GLU A 201 -31.56 19.12 16.46
C GLU A 201 -32.70 20.15 16.42
N GLY A 202 -33.91 19.69 16.08
CA GLY A 202 -35.10 20.55 16.08
C GLY A 202 -36.01 20.26 17.28
N HIS A 203 -36.58 21.32 17.86
CA HIS A 203 -37.45 21.23 19.02
C HIS A 203 -38.69 22.12 18.85
N THR A 204 -39.77 21.76 19.52
CA THR A 204 -41.02 22.54 19.58
C THR A 204 -41.44 22.79 21.02
N ASP A 205 -42.39 23.66 21.21
CA ASP A 205 -43.22 23.69 22.45
C ASP A 205 -44.32 22.60 22.41
N SER A 206 -45.15 22.53 23.45
CA SER A 206 -46.20 21.51 23.60
C SER A 206 -47.58 21.92 23.12
N ILE A 207 -47.73 22.99 22.30
CA ILE A 207 -49.07 23.54 21.96
C ILE A 207 -49.81 22.67 20.92
N SER A 208 -49.14 21.95 20.09
CA SER A 208 -49.75 21.11 19.03
C SER A 208 -49.76 19.63 19.40
N SER A 209 -50.27 18.78 18.49
CA SER A 209 -50.18 17.33 18.70
C SER A 209 -48.72 16.85 18.63
N LYS A 210 -48.38 15.81 19.40
CA LYS A 210 -47.03 15.21 19.39
C LYS A 210 -46.59 14.84 17.99
N ALA A 211 -47.46 14.26 17.18
CA ALA A 211 -47.14 13.87 15.80
C ALA A 211 -46.87 15.09 14.90
N PHE A 212 -47.55 16.21 15.10
CA PHE A 212 -47.31 17.44 14.38
C PHE A 212 -45.95 18.06 14.82
N ASN A 213 -45.73 18.14 16.13
CA ASN A 213 -44.50 18.68 16.72
C ASN A 213 -43.27 17.89 16.29
N GLN A 214 -43.38 16.55 16.21
CA GLN A 214 -42.32 15.69 15.71
C GLN A 214 -41.95 16.05 14.25
N ARG A 215 -42.92 16.06 13.35
CA ARG A 215 -42.68 16.41 11.94
C ARG A 215 -42.18 17.84 11.75
N LEU A 216 -42.70 18.79 12.53
CA LEU A 216 -42.29 20.19 12.44
C LEU A 216 -40.84 20.37 12.86
N SER A 217 -40.41 19.69 13.94
CA SER A 217 -39.02 19.74 14.41
C SER A 217 -38.05 19.12 13.42
N GLU A 218 -38.40 17.95 12.83
CA GLU A 218 -37.64 17.32 11.74
C GLU A 218 -37.52 18.26 10.53
N SER A 219 -38.64 18.83 10.08
CA SER A 219 -38.65 19.75 8.94
C SER A 219 -37.78 21.01 9.18
N ARG A 220 -37.72 21.53 10.40
CA ARG A 220 -36.88 22.67 10.77
C ARG A 220 -35.41 22.31 10.78
N ALA A 221 -35.05 21.18 11.38
CA ALA A 221 -33.67 20.69 11.35
C ALA A 221 -33.19 20.44 9.91
N THR A 222 -34.06 19.83 9.08
CA THR A 222 -33.75 19.60 7.65
C THR A 222 -33.60 20.93 6.88
N ALA A 223 -34.44 21.92 7.15
CA ALA A 223 -34.29 23.23 6.49
C ALA A 223 -32.94 23.89 6.84
N VAL A 224 -32.48 23.78 8.08
CA VAL A 224 -31.16 24.30 8.51
C VAL A 224 -30.03 23.53 7.81
N VAL A 225 -30.08 22.21 7.78
CA VAL A 225 -29.09 21.41 7.06
C VAL A 225 -29.06 21.73 5.58
N ASN A 226 -30.22 21.88 4.94
CA ASN A 226 -30.30 22.27 3.53
C ASN A 226 -29.67 23.67 3.29
N TYR A 227 -29.82 24.59 4.22
CA TYR A 227 -29.15 25.88 4.13
C TYR A 227 -27.62 25.73 4.19
N PHE A 228 -27.11 24.96 5.16
CA PHE A 228 -25.66 24.74 5.32
C PHE A 228 -25.07 24.04 4.09
N THR A 229 -25.72 23.01 3.56
CA THR A 229 -25.26 22.28 2.39
C THR A 229 -25.27 23.17 1.12
N SER A 230 -26.31 24.00 0.96
CA SER A 230 -26.37 24.97 -0.16
C SER A 230 -25.30 26.07 -0.03
N ASN A 231 -24.66 26.21 1.12
CA ASN A 231 -23.61 27.19 1.39
C ASN A 231 -22.22 26.55 1.66
N GLY A 232 -21.99 25.33 1.14
CA GLY A 232 -20.66 24.71 1.03
C GLY A 232 -20.27 23.76 2.16
N VAL A 233 -21.16 23.44 3.11
CA VAL A 233 -20.91 22.38 4.09
C VAL A 233 -21.28 21.02 3.50
N SER A 234 -20.38 20.03 3.54
CA SER A 234 -20.68 18.68 3.04
C SER A 234 -21.85 18.04 3.80
N ALA A 235 -22.79 17.46 3.03
CA ALA A 235 -23.98 16.81 3.58
C ALA A 235 -23.64 15.61 4.48
N GLU A 236 -22.55 14.90 4.20
CA GLU A 236 -22.08 13.73 4.96
C GLU A 236 -21.69 14.08 6.40
N ARG A 237 -21.36 15.35 6.64
CA ARG A 237 -20.98 15.86 7.95
C ARG A 237 -22.17 16.28 8.83
N LEU A 238 -23.38 16.25 8.28
CA LEU A 238 -24.58 16.82 8.92
C LEU A 238 -25.64 15.75 9.12
N THR A 239 -26.07 15.58 10.36
CA THR A 239 -27.19 14.70 10.72
C THR A 239 -28.35 15.54 11.24
N THR A 240 -29.58 15.22 10.87
CA THR A 240 -30.80 15.86 11.36
C THR A 240 -31.53 14.99 12.38
N VAL A 241 -31.97 15.60 13.48
CA VAL A 241 -32.84 14.93 14.46
C VAL A 241 -33.98 15.87 14.87
N GLY A 242 -35.21 15.38 14.82
CA GLY A 242 -36.37 16.09 15.39
C GLY A 242 -36.76 15.45 16.72
N TYR A 243 -36.86 16.25 17.75
CA TYR A 243 -37.31 15.81 19.08
C TYR A 243 -38.74 16.23 19.43
N GLY A 244 -39.39 17.03 18.56
CA GLY A 244 -40.71 17.57 18.87
C GLY A 244 -40.69 18.30 20.19
N GLU A 245 -41.64 17.97 21.07
CA GLU A 245 -41.79 18.56 22.40
C GLU A 245 -41.14 17.77 23.55
N THR A 246 -40.36 16.69 23.21
CA THR A 246 -39.94 15.69 24.21
C THR A 246 -38.74 16.14 25.07
N THR A 247 -38.00 17.15 24.64
CA THR A 247 -36.80 17.64 25.31
C THR A 247 -36.89 19.13 25.59
N PRO A 248 -37.83 19.59 26.46
CA PRO A 248 -37.94 20.98 26.80
C PRO A 248 -36.77 21.45 27.66
N ILE A 249 -36.28 22.67 27.42
CA ILE A 249 -35.28 23.34 28.26
C ILE A 249 -35.90 24.30 29.27
N GLU A 250 -37.15 24.67 29.03
CA GLU A 250 -37.90 25.56 29.89
C GLU A 250 -39.35 25.08 30.04
N SER A 251 -40.08 25.62 31.02
CA SER A 251 -41.46 25.24 31.28
C SER A 251 -42.40 25.61 30.12
N ASN A 252 -43.12 24.64 29.56
CA ASN A 252 -44.15 24.85 28.56
C ASN A 252 -45.41 25.59 29.12
N MET A 253 -45.51 25.76 30.44
CA MET A 253 -46.61 26.48 31.10
C MET A 253 -46.58 27.98 30.81
N THR A 254 -45.40 28.55 30.61
CA THR A 254 -45.21 29.99 30.36
C THR A 254 -45.01 30.31 28.88
N ALA A 255 -45.40 31.50 28.45
CA ALA A 255 -45.17 31.95 27.08
C ALA A 255 -43.65 32.07 26.77
N ALA A 256 -42.86 32.53 27.74
CA ALA A 256 -41.41 32.66 27.64
C ALA A 256 -40.75 31.28 27.53
N GLY A 257 -41.12 30.30 28.34
CA GLY A 257 -40.59 28.97 28.27
C GLY A 257 -40.94 28.24 26.98
N ARG A 258 -42.17 28.39 26.46
CA ARG A 258 -42.53 27.89 25.13
C ARG A 258 -41.70 28.53 24.01
N ALA A 259 -41.40 29.85 24.12
CA ALA A 259 -40.53 30.50 23.15
C ALA A 259 -39.12 29.94 23.18
N ALA A 260 -38.57 29.67 24.36
CA ALA A 260 -37.25 29.01 24.49
C ALA A 260 -37.22 27.57 23.97
N ASN A 261 -38.34 26.82 24.12
CA ASN A 261 -38.44 25.45 23.66
C ASN A 261 -38.53 25.36 22.14
N ARG A 262 -39.07 26.36 21.42
CA ARG A 262 -39.08 26.45 19.96
C ARG A 262 -37.72 26.86 19.42
N ARG A 263 -36.77 25.92 19.38
CA ARG A 263 -35.37 26.17 19.03
C ARG A 263 -34.80 25.12 18.07
N VAL A 264 -33.67 25.45 17.52
CA VAL A 264 -32.74 24.51 16.89
C VAL A 264 -31.44 24.51 17.71
N GLU A 265 -30.78 23.37 17.77
CA GLU A 265 -29.43 23.24 18.32
C GLU A 265 -28.51 22.65 17.27
N VAL A 266 -27.24 23.09 17.23
CA VAL A 266 -26.19 22.54 16.40
C VAL A 266 -25.09 22.06 17.34
N LYS A 267 -24.82 20.77 17.32
CA LYS A 267 -23.90 20.10 18.25
C LYS A 267 -22.84 19.31 17.47
N LEU A 268 -21.66 19.21 18.05
CA LEU A 268 -20.65 18.29 17.57
C LEU A 268 -21.19 16.85 17.73
N ALA A 269 -21.12 16.05 16.66
CA ALA A 269 -21.39 14.62 16.73
C ALA A 269 -20.24 13.91 17.47
N LYS A 270 -20.60 13.00 18.37
CA LYS A 270 -19.61 12.21 19.11
C LYS A 270 -19.27 10.94 18.35
#